data_e2f675350a3299841b27c5a7fdf8f651
#
_entry.id   e2f675350a3299841b27c5a7fdf8f651
#
_cell.length_a   1.000
_cell.length_b   1.000
_cell.length_c   1.000
_cell.angle_alpha   90.00
_cell.angle_beta   90.00
_cell.angle_gamma   90.00
#
_symmetry.space_group_name_H-M   'P 1'
#
loop_
_entity.id
_entity.type
_entity.pdbx_description
1 polymer ?
#
loop_
_entity_poly.entity_id
_entity_poly.type
_entity_poly.pdbx_seq_one_letter_code
_entity_poly.pdbx_strand_id
1 'polypeptide(L)'
;DVDAALQYAKKLKIIADKVKDKIFIVMRVYFEKPRTTVGWKGLINDPLLDDSFNVNKGLYLARELLLNINQLGLPCGYEVLDTITPQYISDLISWGAIGARTVESQVHRQMVSGLSMPVGFKNSTAGDISLAVNAILSASYPHCFMGITNNGEPAICKTKGNKNCHIILRGGGGHTNYSHKHIQFADKLSKDKHINTAIMVDCSHGNSNKDFTKQPLVLQNVIQTMTSFPNLIGVMLESNLLSGKQKLIFGEKHKLKYGISITDSCIDITTTENIIFTSYQLIN
;
A
#
# COMPACT_ATOMS: atom_id res chain seq x y z
N ASP A 1 -3.03 -14.30 8.28
CA ASP A 1 -3.01 -14.67 9.71
C ASP A 1 -3.07 -13.39 10.55
N VAL A 2 -4.22 -13.19 11.23
CA VAL A 2 -4.49 -11.98 12.02
C VAL A 2 -3.54 -11.88 13.22
N ASP A 3 -3.26 -13.01 13.88
CA ASP A 3 -2.35 -13.04 15.02
C ASP A 3 -0.91 -12.68 14.60
N ALA A 4 -0.42 -13.24 13.51
CA ALA A 4 0.89 -12.89 12.97
C ALA A 4 0.99 -11.40 12.61
N ALA A 5 -0.08 -10.82 12.03
CA ALA A 5 -0.14 -9.39 11.73
C ALA A 5 -0.08 -8.53 13.00
N LEU A 6 -0.78 -8.93 14.06
CA LEU A 6 -0.74 -8.21 15.34
C LEU A 6 0.61 -8.35 16.04
N GLN A 7 1.26 -9.52 15.99
CA GLN A 7 2.63 -9.70 16.48
C GLN A 7 3.63 -8.83 15.71
N TYR A 8 3.47 -8.74 14.37
CA TYR A 8 4.27 -7.85 13.55
C TYR A 8 4.05 -6.38 13.96
N ALA A 9 2.79 -5.96 14.13
CA ALA A 9 2.44 -4.60 14.55
C ALA A 9 3.10 -4.21 15.87
N LYS A 10 3.08 -5.09 16.88
CA LYS A 10 3.73 -4.84 18.18
C LYS A 10 5.25 -4.61 18.03
N LYS A 11 5.93 -5.40 17.21
CA LYS A 11 7.37 -5.23 16.93
C LYS A 11 7.62 -3.94 16.14
N LEU A 12 6.82 -3.66 15.11
CA LEU A 12 6.95 -2.47 14.29
C LEU A 12 6.70 -1.20 15.11
N LYS A 13 5.78 -1.23 16.08
CA LYS A 13 5.52 -0.09 16.98
C LYS A 13 6.75 0.27 17.82
N ILE A 14 7.49 -0.72 18.32
CA ILE A 14 8.74 -0.48 19.06
C ILE A 14 9.77 0.23 18.18
N ILE A 15 9.88 -0.16 16.92
CA ILE A 15 10.76 0.48 15.94
C ILE A 15 10.28 1.90 15.67
N ALA A 16 8.97 2.08 15.41
CA ALA A 16 8.38 3.37 15.10
C ALA A 16 8.61 4.40 16.22
N ASP A 17 8.47 4.00 17.48
CA ASP A 17 8.70 4.90 18.62
C ASP A 17 10.15 5.40 18.73
N LYS A 18 11.12 4.58 18.30
CA LYS A 18 12.54 4.93 18.33
C LYS A 18 12.97 5.91 17.23
N VAL A 19 12.18 6.03 16.15
CA VAL A 19 12.54 6.84 14.97
C VAL A 19 11.54 7.96 14.65
N LYS A 20 10.52 8.14 15.49
CA LYS A 20 9.38 9.02 15.25
C LYS A 20 9.70 10.51 15.05
N ASP A 21 10.86 10.94 15.49
CA ASP A 21 11.34 12.32 15.33
C ASP A 21 11.81 12.63 13.88
N LYS A 22 12.14 11.60 13.09
CA LYS A 22 12.57 11.75 11.68
C LYS A 22 11.76 10.91 10.71
N ILE A 23 11.25 9.75 11.13
CA ILE A 23 10.58 8.79 10.25
C ILE A 23 9.17 8.48 10.78
N PHE A 24 8.16 8.78 9.98
CA PHE A 24 6.78 8.41 10.26
C PHE A 24 6.47 7.05 9.63
N ILE A 25 6.20 6.04 10.47
CA ILE A 25 5.94 4.67 10.02
C ILE A 25 4.44 4.41 9.96
N VAL A 26 3.98 3.91 8.81
CA VAL A 26 2.62 3.44 8.56
C VAL A 26 2.67 1.94 8.28
N MET A 27 1.92 1.12 9.02
CA MET A 27 1.84 -0.31 8.78
C MET A 27 0.89 -0.60 7.62
N ARG A 28 1.38 -1.29 6.59
CA ARG A 28 0.53 -1.77 5.49
C ARG A 28 -0.27 -2.99 5.98
N VAL A 29 -1.60 -2.93 5.83
CA VAL A 29 -2.52 -4.02 6.14
C VAL A 29 -3.42 -4.27 4.94
N TYR A 30 -2.92 -5.00 3.96
CA TYR A 30 -3.60 -5.25 2.70
C TYR A 30 -4.47 -6.50 2.80
N PHE A 31 -5.76 -6.29 3.04
CA PHE A 31 -6.75 -7.37 3.23
C PHE A 31 -7.25 -7.97 1.93
N GLU A 32 -7.02 -7.30 0.82
CA GLU A 32 -7.43 -7.71 -0.51
C GLU A 32 -6.22 -7.83 -1.41
N LYS A 33 -6.25 -8.81 -2.32
CA LYS A 33 -5.14 -9.06 -3.23
C LYS A 33 -5.63 -9.05 -4.68
N PRO A 34 -5.18 -8.09 -5.50
CA PRO A 34 -5.50 -8.08 -6.91
C PRO A 34 -4.88 -9.29 -7.60
N ARG A 35 -5.67 -10.02 -8.38
CA ARG A 35 -5.23 -11.20 -9.12
C ARG A 35 -5.37 -10.97 -10.62
N THR A 36 -4.35 -11.32 -11.37
CA THR A 36 -4.39 -11.29 -12.84
C THR A 36 -5.19 -12.48 -13.37
N THR A 37 -5.15 -13.62 -12.64
CA THR A 37 -5.90 -14.84 -12.96
C THR A 37 -6.69 -15.26 -11.70
N VAL A 38 -6.68 -16.53 -11.35
CA VAL A 38 -7.29 -17.09 -10.16
C VAL A 38 -6.34 -17.12 -8.97
N GLY A 39 -6.87 -17.23 -7.76
CA GLY A 39 -6.10 -17.35 -6.53
C GLY A 39 -6.79 -16.69 -5.35
N TRP A 40 -6.28 -16.92 -4.15
CA TRP A 40 -6.81 -16.33 -2.92
C TRP A 40 -6.83 -14.78 -3.03
N LYS A 41 -8.00 -14.20 -2.81
CA LYS A 41 -8.25 -12.75 -3.00
C LYS A 41 -7.99 -11.91 -1.75
N GLY A 42 -7.59 -12.51 -0.64
CA GLY A 42 -7.29 -11.80 0.60
C GLY A 42 -8.19 -12.17 1.77
N LEU A 43 -7.87 -11.62 2.95
CA LEU A 43 -8.54 -11.93 4.21
C LEU A 43 -10.04 -11.59 4.18
N ILE A 44 -10.44 -10.49 3.54
CA ILE A 44 -11.85 -10.10 3.48
C ILE A 44 -12.64 -11.10 2.66
N ASN A 45 -12.12 -11.54 1.52
CA ASN A 45 -12.85 -12.41 0.60
C ASN A 45 -12.94 -13.87 1.08
N ASP A 46 -11.83 -14.39 1.63
CA ASP A 46 -11.76 -15.78 2.11
C ASP A 46 -10.88 -15.88 3.36
N PRO A 47 -11.44 -15.53 4.53
CA PRO A 47 -10.70 -15.47 5.80
C PRO A 47 -10.27 -16.83 6.33
N LEU A 48 -10.94 -17.90 5.92
CA LEU A 48 -10.69 -19.26 6.39
C LEU A 48 -9.72 -20.04 5.52
N LEU A 49 -9.35 -19.52 4.34
CA LEU A 49 -8.49 -20.19 3.36
C LEU A 49 -9.06 -21.53 2.89
N ASP A 50 -10.36 -21.60 2.66
CA ASP A 50 -11.10 -22.84 2.36
C ASP A 50 -12.18 -22.68 1.27
N ASP A 51 -12.12 -21.55 0.52
CA ASP A 51 -13.10 -21.18 -0.52
C ASP A 51 -14.54 -21.03 0.00
N SER A 52 -14.74 -20.88 1.32
CA SER A 52 -16.07 -20.61 1.88
C SER A 52 -16.57 -19.20 1.59
N PHE A 53 -15.67 -18.30 1.19
CA PHE A 53 -15.95 -16.88 0.87
C PHE A 53 -16.81 -16.18 1.93
N ASN A 54 -16.51 -16.44 3.22
CA ASN A 54 -17.24 -15.82 4.33
C ASN A 54 -16.81 -14.34 4.51
N VAL A 55 -17.28 -13.50 3.58
CA VAL A 55 -16.91 -12.07 3.50
C VAL A 55 -17.30 -11.31 4.77
N ASN A 56 -18.47 -11.64 5.38
CA ASN A 56 -18.88 -10.98 6.62
C ASN A 56 -17.87 -11.21 7.75
N LYS A 57 -17.39 -12.45 7.90
CA LYS A 57 -16.33 -12.78 8.86
C LYS A 57 -15.02 -12.07 8.49
N GLY A 58 -14.71 -12.02 7.19
CA GLY A 58 -13.51 -11.33 6.69
C GLY A 58 -13.50 -9.83 7.02
N LEU A 59 -14.61 -9.14 6.81
CA LEU A 59 -14.79 -7.72 7.17
C LEU A 59 -14.66 -7.50 8.68
N TYR A 60 -15.28 -8.36 9.49
CA TYR A 60 -15.17 -8.29 10.94
C TYR A 60 -13.71 -8.42 11.41
N LEU A 61 -13.00 -9.45 10.93
CA LEU A 61 -11.59 -9.69 11.28
C LEU A 61 -10.67 -8.55 10.80
N ALA A 62 -10.92 -8.00 9.61
CA ALA A 62 -10.15 -6.88 9.09
C ALA A 62 -10.34 -5.63 9.97
N ARG A 63 -11.58 -5.30 10.33
CA ARG A 63 -11.88 -4.16 11.19
C ARG A 63 -11.33 -4.32 12.60
N GLU A 64 -11.47 -5.51 13.20
CA GLU A 64 -10.91 -5.83 14.52
C GLU A 64 -9.37 -5.69 14.53
N LEU A 65 -8.69 -6.19 13.50
CA LEU A 65 -7.23 -6.03 13.38
C LEU A 65 -6.83 -4.56 13.26
N LEU A 66 -7.54 -3.78 12.44
CA LEU A 66 -7.28 -2.34 12.32
C LEU A 66 -7.46 -1.60 13.64
N LEU A 67 -8.53 -1.90 14.39
CA LEU A 67 -8.75 -1.32 15.71
C LEU A 67 -7.59 -1.64 16.66
N ASN A 68 -7.17 -2.91 16.73
CA ASN A 68 -6.06 -3.33 17.57
C ASN A 68 -4.75 -2.65 17.21
N ILE A 69 -4.45 -2.49 15.91
CA ILE A 69 -3.22 -1.80 15.46
C ILE A 69 -3.28 -0.30 15.79
N ASN A 70 -4.42 0.35 15.53
CA ASN A 70 -4.60 1.77 15.87
C ASN A 70 -4.50 2.01 17.39
N GLN A 71 -5.01 1.10 18.23
CA GLN A 71 -4.86 1.17 19.70
C GLN A 71 -3.40 1.09 20.17
N LEU A 72 -2.51 0.42 19.41
CA LEU A 72 -1.08 0.47 19.65
C LEU A 72 -0.46 1.86 19.33
N GLY A 73 -1.21 2.75 18.68
CA GLY A 73 -0.71 4.02 18.17
C GLY A 73 0.12 3.87 16.89
N LEU A 74 -0.18 2.86 16.07
CA LEU A 74 0.45 2.64 14.78
C LEU A 74 -0.54 2.90 13.64
N PRO A 75 -0.32 3.91 12.77
CA PRO A 75 -1.20 4.21 11.65
C PRO A 75 -1.25 3.04 10.65
N CYS A 76 -2.41 2.83 10.03
CA CYS A 76 -2.63 1.77 9.07
C CYS A 76 -2.70 2.28 7.64
N GLY A 77 -2.08 1.55 6.69
CA GLY A 77 -2.16 1.78 5.25
C GLY A 77 -2.84 0.61 4.53
N TYR A 78 -3.67 0.91 3.52
CA TYR A 78 -4.47 -0.08 2.81
C TYR A 78 -4.46 0.15 1.31
N GLU A 79 -4.37 -0.91 0.49
CA GLU A 79 -4.62 -0.83 -0.96
C GLU A 79 -6.12 -1.00 -1.20
N VAL A 80 -6.75 0.05 -1.72
CA VAL A 80 -8.18 0.03 -2.03
C VAL A 80 -8.38 -0.72 -3.33
N LEU A 81 -9.00 -1.89 -3.26
CA LEU A 81 -9.27 -2.75 -4.41
C LEU A 81 -10.76 -2.84 -4.69
N ASP A 82 -11.56 -3.29 -3.74
CA ASP A 82 -13.02 -3.28 -3.83
C ASP A 82 -13.55 -1.87 -3.56
N THR A 83 -14.59 -1.47 -4.29
CA THR A 83 -15.15 -0.11 -4.21
C THR A 83 -16.10 0.09 -3.03
N ILE A 84 -16.53 -0.98 -2.38
CA ILE A 84 -17.45 -0.96 -1.24
C ILE A 84 -16.70 -1.15 0.08
N THR A 85 -15.65 -1.95 0.10
CA THR A 85 -14.83 -2.22 1.31
C THR A 85 -14.44 -0.96 2.08
N PRO A 86 -14.08 0.19 1.45
CA PRO A 86 -13.78 1.43 2.17
C PRO A 86 -14.91 1.92 3.09
N GLN A 87 -16.17 1.64 2.78
CA GLN A 87 -17.31 2.02 3.63
C GLN A 87 -17.24 1.37 5.02
N TYR A 88 -16.55 0.23 5.13
CA TYR A 88 -16.45 -0.53 6.37
C TYR A 88 -15.17 -0.27 7.17
N ILE A 89 -14.11 0.28 6.54
CA ILE A 89 -12.78 0.33 7.18
C ILE A 89 -12.06 1.67 7.04
N SER A 90 -12.51 2.61 6.18
CA SER A 90 -11.74 3.82 5.87
C SER A 90 -11.54 4.76 7.06
N ASP A 91 -12.44 4.71 8.05
CA ASP A 91 -12.32 5.46 9.31
C ASP A 91 -11.11 5.03 10.18
N LEU A 92 -10.55 3.83 9.91
CA LEU A 92 -9.39 3.27 10.60
C LEU A 92 -8.11 3.29 9.76
N ILE A 93 -8.17 3.88 8.56
CA ILE A 93 -7.05 3.94 7.61
C ILE A 93 -6.48 5.36 7.55
N SER A 94 -5.17 5.47 7.76
CA SER A 94 -4.44 6.75 7.73
C SER A 94 -3.83 7.05 6.36
N TRP A 95 -3.65 6.04 5.51
CA TRP A 95 -3.07 6.17 4.17
C TRP A 95 -3.64 5.10 3.23
N GLY A 96 -4.00 5.50 2.02
CA GLY A 96 -4.51 4.59 1.00
C GLY A 96 -3.57 4.45 -0.19
N ALA A 97 -3.71 3.36 -0.95
CA ALA A 97 -3.04 3.19 -2.24
C ALA A 97 -4.01 2.65 -3.30
N ILE A 98 -3.77 3.05 -4.55
CA ILE A 98 -4.35 2.41 -5.74
C ILE A 98 -3.24 1.64 -6.46
N GLY A 99 -3.48 0.37 -6.68
CA GLY A 99 -2.52 -0.55 -7.29
C GLY A 99 -2.27 -0.31 -8.77
N ALA A 100 -1.21 -0.92 -9.28
CA ALA A 100 -0.82 -0.80 -10.70
C ALA A 100 -1.83 -1.41 -11.68
N ARG A 101 -2.70 -2.33 -11.21
CA ARG A 101 -3.75 -2.94 -12.04
C ARG A 101 -5.04 -2.12 -12.08
N THR A 102 -5.21 -1.19 -11.13
CA THR A 102 -6.44 -0.40 -10.94
C THR A 102 -6.24 1.10 -11.17
N VAL A 103 -5.00 1.56 -11.41
CA VAL A 103 -4.68 2.98 -11.63
C VAL A 103 -5.39 3.60 -12.85
N GLU A 104 -5.72 2.79 -13.86
CA GLU A 104 -6.46 3.23 -15.04
C GLU A 104 -7.98 3.24 -14.85
N SER A 105 -8.47 2.59 -13.80
CA SER A 105 -9.90 2.43 -13.53
C SER A 105 -10.55 3.75 -13.14
N GLN A 106 -11.55 4.18 -13.91
CA GLN A 106 -12.37 5.35 -13.60
C GLN A 106 -13.05 5.23 -12.23
N VAL A 107 -13.58 4.05 -11.91
CA VAL A 107 -14.30 3.81 -10.66
C VAL A 107 -13.39 4.02 -9.44
N HIS A 108 -12.14 3.56 -9.50
CA HIS A 108 -11.17 3.76 -8.43
C HIS A 108 -10.77 5.23 -8.28
N ARG A 109 -10.59 5.97 -9.39
CA ARG A 109 -10.28 7.40 -9.35
C ARG A 109 -11.44 8.21 -8.75
N GLN A 110 -12.67 7.89 -9.12
CA GLN A 110 -13.88 8.50 -8.54
C GLN A 110 -14.00 8.21 -7.04
N MET A 111 -13.81 6.96 -6.63
CA MET A 111 -13.85 6.58 -5.23
C MET A 111 -12.80 7.34 -4.41
N VAL A 112 -11.54 7.42 -4.89
CA VAL A 112 -10.47 8.17 -4.20
C VAL A 112 -10.83 9.64 -4.02
N SER A 113 -11.59 10.25 -4.92
CA SER A 113 -12.04 11.63 -4.79
C SER A 113 -12.91 11.89 -3.55
N GLY A 114 -13.46 10.82 -2.95
CA GLY A 114 -14.29 10.86 -1.74
C GLY A 114 -13.58 10.39 -0.48
N LEU A 115 -12.36 9.85 -0.58
CA LEU A 115 -11.61 9.42 0.59
C LEU A 115 -10.97 10.62 1.31
N SER A 116 -10.94 10.55 2.64
CA SER A 116 -10.44 11.63 3.49
C SER A 116 -8.93 11.55 3.77
N MET A 117 -8.33 10.36 3.62
CA MET A 117 -6.89 10.15 3.82
C MET A 117 -6.09 10.45 2.54
N PRO A 118 -4.77 10.70 2.67
CA PRO A 118 -3.85 10.72 1.53
C PRO A 118 -3.85 9.38 0.78
N VAL A 119 -3.81 9.43 -0.57
CA VAL A 119 -3.82 8.23 -1.41
C VAL A 119 -2.69 8.29 -2.44
N GLY A 120 -1.87 7.23 -2.47
CA GLY A 120 -0.83 7.04 -3.46
C GLY A 120 -1.33 6.25 -4.67
N PHE A 121 -1.06 6.75 -5.89
CA PHE A 121 -1.32 6.02 -7.13
C PHE A 121 -0.03 5.40 -7.67
N LYS A 122 -0.02 4.07 -7.78
CA LYS A 122 1.11 3.36 -8.41
C LYS A 122 1.12 3.58 -9.92
N ASN A 123 2.30 3.69 -10.52
CA ASN A 123 2.42 3.59 -11.98
C ASN A 123 1.92 2.21 -12.45
N SER A 124 1.55 2.10 -13.72
CA SER A 124 1.01 0.87 -14.28
C SER A 124 1.97 -0.33 -14.20
N THR A 125 1.47 -1.52 -14.46
CA THR A 125 2.30 -2.75 -14.52
C THR A 125 3.34 -2.71 -15.64
N ALA A 126 3.08 -1.95 -16.71
CA ALA A 126 4.03 -1.69 -17.80
C ALA A 126 5.11 -0.67 -17.44
N GLY A 127 4.95 0.08 -16.33
CA GLY A 127 5.92 1.09 -15.89
C GLY A 127 5.51 2.53 -16.23
N ASP A 128 4.36 2.77 -16.87
CA ASP A 128 3.92 4.10 -17.27
C ASP A 128 3.50 4.94 -16.06
N ILE A 129 4.24 6.01 -15.81
CA ILE A 129 4.02 6.98 -14.72
C ILE A 129 2.90 7.96 -15.07
N SER A 130 2.66 8.23 -16.37
CA SER A 130 1.65 9.18 -16.80
C SER A 130 0.24 8.80 -16.33
N LEU A 131 -0.03 7.50 -16.22
CA LEU A 131 -1.30 6.96 -15.72
C LEU A 131 -1.54 7.31 -14.26
N ALA A 132 -0.49 7.29 -13.42
CA ALA A 132 -0.59 7.73 -12.03
C ALA A 132 -0.85 9.25 -11.93
N VAL A 133 -0.17 10.05 -12.73
CA VAL A 133 -0.38 11.51 -12.78
C VAL A 133 -1.80 11.84 -13.24
N ASN A 134 -2.31 11.18 -14.29
CA ASN A 134 -3.68 11.36 -14.76
C ASN A 134 -4.71 10.91 -13.71
N ALA A 135 -4.42 9.85 -12.95
CA ALA A 135 -5.28 9.37 -11.87
C ALA A 135 -5.35 10.37 -10.71
N ILE A 136 -4.23 10.96 -10.32
CA ILE A 136 -4.15 12.03 -9.32
C ILE A 136 -4.96 13.24 -9.77
N LEU A 137 -4.77 13.68 -11.01
CA LEU A 137 -5.53 14.80 -11.57
C LEU A 137 -7.03 14.52 -11.50
N SER A 138 -7.47 13.36 -12.00
CA SER A 138 -8.88 12.94 -11.95
C SER A 138 -9.42 12.93 -10.52
N ALA A 139 -8.73 12.24 -9.58
CA ALA A 139 -9.18 12.11 -8.20
C ALA A 139 -9.19 13.44 -7.42
N SER A 140 -8.45 14.45 -7.88
CA SER A 140 -8.42 15.78 -7.25
C SER A 140 -9.67 16.63 -7.53
N TYR A 141 -10.51 16.23 -8.48
CA TYR A 141 -11.75 16.91 -8.83
C TYR A 141 -12.98 16.27 -8.17
N PRO A 142 -14.10 17.02 -8.03
CA PRO A 142 -15.37 16.47 -7.60
C PRO A 142 -15.92 15.45 -8.60
N HIS A 143 -16.55 14.41 -8.08
CA HIS A 143 -17.22 13.37 -8.88
C HIS A 143 -18.63 13.10 -8.35
N CYS A 144 -19.45 12.48 -9.20
CA CYS A 144 -20.76 11.98 -8.86
C CYS A 144 -20.91 10.57 -9.42
N PHE A 145 -21.20 9.58 -8.57
CA PHE A 145 -21.27 8.18 -8.95
C PHE A 145 -22.20 7.37 -8.03
N MET A 146 -22.51 6.15 -8.44
CA MET A 146 -23.31 5.23 -7.63
C MET A 146 -22.48 4.63 -6.51
N GLY A 147 -22.99 4.62 -5.30
CA GLY A 147 -22.39 4.02 -4.11
C GLY A 147 -23.46 3.47 -3.18
N ILE A 148 -23.12 3.25 -1.93
CA ILE A 148 -24.04 2.79 -0.89
C ILE A 148 -24.02 3.73 0.31
N THR A 149 -25.17 3.80 1.02
CA THR A 149 -25.27 4.48 2.32
C THR A 149 -24.64 3.63 3.43
N ASN A 150 -24.52 4.20 4.64
CA ASN A 150 -24.10 3.45 5.84
C ASN A 150 -25.07 2.31 6.19
N ASN A 151 -26.30 2.35 5.71
CA ASN A 151 -27.31 1.31 5.91
C ASN A 151 -27.28 0.23 4.80
N GLY A 152 -26.35 0.34 3.83
CA GLY A 152 -26.22 -0.61 2.73
C GLY A 152 -27.20 -0.36 1.55
N GLU A 153 -27.89 0.77 1.51
CA GLU A 153 -28.82 1.12 0.45
C GLU A 153 -28.10 1.80 -0.73
N PRO A 154 -28.52 1.55 -1.99
CA PRO A 154 -27.98 2.27 -3.13
C PRO A 154 -28.17 3.80 -3.00
N ALA A 155 -27.12 4.54 -3.32
CA ALA A 155 -27.14 6.00 -3.20
C ALA A 155 -26.29 6.66 -4.28
N ILE A 156 -26.55 7.96 -4.52
CA ILE A 156 -25.69 8.80 -5.35
C ILE A 156 -24.66 9.46 -4.43
N CYS A 157 -23.40 9.12 -4.64
CA CYS A 157 -22.27 9.71 -3.94
C CYS A 157 -21.79 10.96 -4.69
N LYS A 158 -21.73 12.11 -4.00
CA LYS A 158 -21.10 13.34 -4.50
C LYS A 158 -19.84 13.61 -3.68
N THR A 159 -18.71 13.77 -4.34
CA THR A 159 -17.40 13.97 -3.71
C THR A 159 -16.88 15.38 -3.95
N LYS A 160 -15.87 15.80 -3.18
CA LYS A 160 -15.25 17.12 -3.29
C LYS A 160 -13.90 17.11 -4.02
N GLY A 161 -13.37 15.93 -4.32
CA GLY A 161 -12.00 15.71 -4.76
C GLY A 161 -11.02 15.54 -3.60
N ASN A 162 -10.00 14.69 -3.80
CA ASN A 162 -8.94 14.45 -2.85
C ASN A 162 -7.65 15.14 -3.33
N LYS A 163 -7.26 16.21 -2.66
CA LYS A 163 -6.06 17.01 -2.98
C LYS A 163 -4.76 16.39 -2.44
N ASN A 164 -4.86 15.36 -1.58
CA ASN A 164 -3.72 14.72 -0.92
C ASN A 164 -3.28 13.44 -1.63
N CYS A 165 -3.44 13.39 -2.96
CA CYS A 165 -2.97 12.26 -3.76
C CYS A 165 -1.50 12.43 -4.14
N HIS A 166 -0.76 11.32 -4.30
CA HIS A 166 0.65 11.34 -4.65
C HIS A 166 1.04 10.14 -5.56
N ILE A 167 2.23 10.22 -6.16
CA ILE A 167 2.76 9.18 -7.03
C ILE A 167 3.46 8.10 -6.20
N ILE A 168 3.29 6.82 -6.59
CA ILE A 168 4.12 5.71 -6.10
C ILE A 168 4.85 5.08 -7.29
N LEU A 169 6.17 5.17 -7.29
CA LEU A 169 7.03 4.53 -8.27
C LEU A 169 7.32 3.08 -7.83
N ARG A 170 6.86 2.09 -8.61
CA ARG A 170 6.97 0.65 -8.28
C ARG A 170 7.75 -0.20 -9.30
N GLY A 171 8.37 0.46 -10.30
CA GLY A 171 8.91 -0.25 -11.46
C GLY A 171 7.81 -0.83 -12.35
N GLY A 172 8.17 -1.48 -13.43
CA GLY A 172 7.23 -2.13 -14.34
C GLY A 172 7.86 -2.46 -15.69
N GLY A 173 7.22 -3.34 -16.47
CA GLY A 173 7.73 -3.74 -17.79
C GLY A 173 9.14 -4.36 -17.78
N GLY A 174 9.56 -4.96 -16.65
CA GLY A 174 10.91 -5.50 -16.48
C GLY A 174 11.99 -4.47 -16.08
N HIS A 175 11.60 -3.20 -15.84
CA HIS A 175 12.52 -2.11 -15.51
C HIS A 175 12.23 -1.52 -14.13
N THR A 176 13.28 -1.04 -13.48
CA THR A 176 13.20 -0.25 -12.24
C THR A 176 12.90 1.21 -12.55
N ASN A 177 12.34 1.97 -11.58
CA ASN A 177 12.07 3.39 -11.76
C ASN A 177 12.34 4.23 -10.49
N TYR A 178 13.32 3.86 -9.68
CA TYR A 178 13.67 4.54 -8.44
C TYR A 178 14.94 5.42 -8.53
N SER A 179 15.63 5.45 -9.68
CA SER A 179 16.84 6.26 -9.82
C SER A 179 16.51 7.77 -9.89
N HIS A 180 17.51 8.61 -9.62
CA HIS A 180 17.41 10.07 -9.71
C HIS A 180 16.70 10.55 -11.00
N LYS A 181 17.05 10.00 -12.17
CA LYS A 181 16.42 10.33 -13.46
C LYS A 181 14.94 10.01 -13.51
N HIS A 182 14.51 8.89 -12.89
CA HIS A 182 13.11 8.51 -12.88
C HIS A 182 12.28 9.39 -11.94
N ILE A 183 12.85 9.75 -10.78
CA ILE A 183 12.20 10.67 -9.83
C ILE A 183 12.08 12.06 -10.46
N GLN A 184 13.13 12.55 -11.10
CA GLN A 184 13.11 13.80 -11.85
C GLN A 184 12.08 13.81 -12.98
N PHE A 185 11.96 12.68 -13.70
CA PHE A 185 10.95 12.53 -14.75
C PHE A 185 9.52 12.57 -14.17
N ALA A 186 9.27 11.88 -13.07
CA ALA A 186 7.95 11.87 -12.41
C ALA A 186 7.59 13.28 -11.89
N ASP A 187 8.54 14.00 -11.30
CA ASP A 187 8.38 15.37 -10.84
C ASP A 187 8.07 16.33 -12.01
N LYS A 188 8.83 16.24 -13.10
CA LYS A 188 8.58 17.03 -14.30
C LYS A 188 7.19 16.75 -14.88
N LEU A 189 6.83 15.47 -15.05
CA LEU A 189 5.55 15.07 -15.62
C LEU A 189 4.34 15.59 -14.82
N SER A 190 4.45 15.63 -13.49
CA SER A 190 3.42 16.21 -12.65
C SER A 190 3.35 17.74 -12.77
N LYS A 191 4.48 18.42 -12.83
CA LYS A 191 4.56 19.88 -13.04
C LYS A 191 4.00 20.30 -14.39
N ASP A 192 4.26 19.55 -15.45
CA ASP A 192 3.72 19.79 -16.80
C ASP A 192 2.17 19.69 -16.82
N LYS A 193 1.57 18.96 -15.88
CA LYS A 193 0.12 18.89 -15.65
C LYS A 193 -0.39 19.86 -14.58
N HIS A 194 0.44 20.79 -14.13
CA HIS A 194 0.13 21.74 -13.05
C HIS A 194 -0.29 21.06 -11.72
N ILE A 195 0.26 19.87 -11.47
CA ILE A 195 0.05 19.13 -10.22
C ILE A 195 1.33 19.25 -9.39
N ASN A 196 1.22 19.86 -8.21
CA ASN A 196 2.30 19.79 -7.22
C ASN A 196 2.02 18.58 -6.32
N THR A 197 2.66 17.45 -6.62
CA THR A 197 2.44 16.19 -5.90
C THR A 197 3.71 15.62 -5.32
N ALA A 198 3.55 14.90 -4.22
CA ALA A 198 4.63 14.15 -3.61
C ALA A 198 4.90 12.83 -4.38
N ILE A 199 6.08 12.28 -4.17
CA ILE A 199 6.53 11.02 -4.75
C ILE A 199 6.92 10.08 -3.62
N MET A 200 6.51 8.83 -3.72
CA MET A 200 6.93 7.70 -2.89
C MET A 200 7.56 6.63 -3.79
N VAL A 201 8.53 5.90 -3.29
CA VAL A 201 9.13 4.76 -3.99
C VAL A 201 8.76 3.45 -3.28
N ASP A 202 8.15 2.56 -4.02
CA ASP A 202 7.94 1.16 -3.62
C ASP A 202 9.24 0.38 -3.89
N CYS A 203 9.94 -0.01 -2.84
CA CYS A 203 11.23 -0.72 -2.92
C CYS A 203 11.09 -2.19 -3.31
N SER A 204 9.87 -2.72 -3.34
CA SER A 204 9.58 -4.09 -3.79
C SER A 204 9.16 -4.14 -5.27
N HIS A 205 8.36 -5.13 -5.67
CA HIS A 205 7.78 -5.28 -6.99
C HIS A 205 8.79 -5.17 -8.15
N GLY A 206 8.58 -4.28 -9.11
CA GLY A 206 9.46 -4.06 -10.25
C GLY A 206 10.81 -3.43 -9.85
N ASN A 207 10.84 -2.61 -8.80
CA ASN A 207 12.06 -1.97 -8.34
C ASN A 207 13.07 -2.94 -7.70
N SER A 208 12.61 -4.06 -7.15
CA SER A 208 13.47 -5.16 -6.69
C SER A 208 13.53 -6.33 -7.67
N ASN A 209 12.92 -6.22 -8.85
CA ASN A 209 12.73 -7.35 -9.79
C ASN A 209 12.06 -8.57 -9.12
N LYS A 210 11.15 -8.32 -8.16
CA LYS A 210 10.48 -9.33 -7.31
C LYS A 210 11.43 -10.18 -6.43
N ASP A 211 12.67 -9.74 -6.27
CA ASP A 211 13.64 -10.29 -5.35
C ASP A 211 13.60 -9.45 -4.06
N PHE A 212 12.97 -9.98 -3.02
CA PHE A 212 12.79 -9.26 -1.76
C PHE A 212 14.12 -8.88 -1.09
N THR A 213 15.21 -9.63 -1.35
CA THR A 213 16.52 -9.36 -0.77
C THR A 213 17.14 -8.05 -1.29
N LYS A 214 16.61 -7.51 -2.40
CA LYS A 214 17.08 -6.23 -2.98
C LYS A 214 16.39 -5.00 -2.39
N GLN A 215 15.33 -5.17 -1.62
CA GLN A 215 14.62 -4.01 -1.02
C GLN A 215 15.57 -3.11 -0.20
N PRO A 216 16.51 -3.62 0.62
CA PRO A 216 17.45 -2.77 1.35
C PRO A 216 18.32 -1.91 0.43
N LEU A 217 18.79 -2.46 -0.68
CA LEU A 217 19.62 -1.73 -1.66
C LEU A 217 18.80 -0.60 -2.32
N VAL A 218 17.56 -0.89 -2.73
CA VAL A 218 16.66 0.11 -3.31
C VAL A 218 16.39 1.23 -2.31
N LEU A 219 16.08 0.89 -1.06
CA LEU A 219 15.86 1.84 0.02
C LEU A 219 17.06 2.78 0.20
N GLN A 220 18.27 2.23 0.29
CA GLN A 220 19.49 3.02 0.46
C GLN A 220 19.69 4.03 -0.67
N ASN A 221 19.47 3.64 -1.92
CA ASN A 221 19.54 4.53 -3.07
C ASN A 221 18.49 5.65 -3.00
N VAL A 222 17.27 5.33 -2.58
CA VAL A 222 16.18 6.31 -2.46
C VAL A 222 16.49 7.31 -1.36
N ILE A 223 16.95 6.90 -0.19
CA ILE A 223 17.32 7.80 0.91
C ILE A 223 18.42 8.77 0.48
N GLN A 224 19.45 8.30 -0.23
CA GLN A 224 20.49 9.18 -0.77
C GLN A 224 19.95 10.21 -1.77
N THR A 225 18.91 9.86 -2.51
CA THR A 225 18.27 10.73 -3.50
C THR A 225 17.32 11.74 -2.87
N MET A 226 16.75 11.46 -1.68
CA MET A 226 15.76 12.34 -1.02
C MET A 226 16.28 13.75 -0.76
N THR A 227 17.56 13.92 -0.50
CA THR A 227 18.18 15.24 -0.28
C THR A 227 18.07 16.16 -1.51
N SER A 228 17.98 15.59 -2.72
CA SER A 228 17.88 16.30 -3.98
C SER A 228 16.43 16.61 -4.41
N PHE A 229 15.46 15.95 -3.79
CA PHE A 229 14.04 16.08 -4.16
C PHE A 229 13.16 16.24 -2.90
N PRO A 230 12.82 17.48 -2.53
CA PRO A 230 11.98 17.74 -1.34
C PRO A 230 10.59 17.10 -1.40
N ASN A 231 10.09 16.80 -2.61
CA ASN A 231 8.80 16.13 -2.83
C ASN A 231 8.91 14.59 -2.84
N LEU A 232 10.10 14.00 -2.71
CA LEU A 232 10.28 12.58 -2.47
C LEU A 232 10.10 12.34 -0.97
N ILE A 233 8.88 11.95 -0.58
CA ILE A 233 8.44 11.96 0.83
C ILE A 233 8.57 10.63 1.55
N GLY A 234 8.81 9.54 0.84
CA GLY A 234 8.81 8.25 1.51
C GLY A 234 9.04 7.04 0.62
N VAL A 235 9.06 5.91 1.27
CA VAL A 235 9.27 4.59 0.67
C VAL A 235 8.23 3.60 1.14
N MET A 236 8.09 2.51 0.39
CA MET A 236 7.25 1.37 0.74
C MET A 236 8.11 0.11 0.73
N LEU A 237 7.92 -0.74 1.73
CA LEU A 237 8.59 -2.03 1.89
C LEU A 237 7.57 -3.15 2.01
N GLU A 238 7.91 -4.35 1.55
CA GLU A 238 7.17 -5.57 1.84
C GLU A 238 7.93 -6.38 2.89
N SER A 239 7.34 -6.45 4.09
CA SER A 239 7.93 -7.08 5.28
C SER A 239 6.92 -7.96 6.00
N ASN A 240 7.41 -8.98 6.71
CA ASN A 240 6.60 -9.85 7.56
C ASN A 240 7.43 -10.27 8.79
N LEU A 241 6.89 -11.12 9.67
CA LEU A 241 7.64 -11.68 10.81
C LEU A 241 8.86 -12.45 10.35
N LEU A 242 8.68 -13.30 9.35
CA LEU A 242 9.75 -14.11 8.74
C LEU A 242 9.86 -13.79 7.24
N SER A 243 11.06 -13.97 6.70
CA SER A 243 11.36 -13.64 5.29
C SER A 243 10.80 -14.68 4.30
N GLY A 244 10.68 -14.26 3.04
CA GLY A 244 10.32 -15.11 1.92
C GLY A 244 8.81 -15.19 1.68
N LYS A 245 8.40 -16.28 1.02
CA LYS A 245 7.00 -16.62 0.75
C LYS A 245 6.79 -18.13 0.75
N GLN A 246 5.55 -18.53 0.93
CA GLN A 246 5.10 -19.91 0.82
C GLN A 246 3.88 -20.03 -0.08
N LYS A 247 3.64 -21.20 -0.62
CA LYS A 247 2.48 -21.47 -1.47
C LYS A 247 1.28 -21.86 -0.61
N LEU A 248 0.14 -21.20 -0.81
CA LEU A 248 -1.14 -21.67 -0.30
C LEU A 248 -1.62 -22.81 -1.20
N ILE A 249 -1.92 -23.97 -0.59
CA ILE A 249 -2.59 -25.11 -1.21
C ILE A 249 -3.91 -25.29 -0.47
N PHE A 250 -5.02 -25.17 -1.19
CA PHE A 250 -6.34 -25.34 -0.59
C PHE A 250 -6.48 -26.73 0.02
N GLY A 251 -7.12 -26.82 1.18
CA GLY A 251 -7.20 -28.04 2.00
C GLY A 251 -5.96 -28.33 2.85
N GLU A 252 -4.84 -27.67 2.63
CA GLU A 252 -3.58 -27.93 3.34
C GLU A 252 -3.11 -26.74 4.21
N LYS A 253 -4.02 -25.90 4.69
CA LYS A 253 -3.68 -24.72 5.52
C LYS A 253 -2.87 -25.04 6.76
N HIS A 254 -2.98 -26.27 7.30
CA HIS A 254 -2.22 -26.75 8.45
C HIS A 254 -0.71 -26.88 8.18
N LYS A 255 -0.29 -26.91 6.91
CA LYS A 255 1.11 -26.95 6.49
C LYS A 255 1.74 -25.55 6.40
N LEU A 256 0.95 -24.49 6.51
CA LEU A 256 1.45 -23.12 6.44
C LEU A 256 2.31 -22.82 7.66
N LYS A 257 3.48 -22.24 7.40
CA LYS A 257 4.40 -21.78 8.45
C LYS A 257 3.96 -20.39 8.93
N TYR A 258 3.91 -20.23 10.24
CA TYR A 258 3.56 -18.97 10.88
C TYR A 258 4.50 -17.83 10.48
N GLY A 259 3.95 -16.65 10.20
CA GLY A 259 4.71 -15.43 9.92
C GLY A 259 5.39 -15.35 8.56
N ILE A 260 5.14 -16.32 7.64
CA ILE A 260 5.63 -16.28 6.26
C ILE A 260 4.49 -15.90 5.32
N SER A 261 4.76 -14.99 4.38
CA SER A 261 3.79 -14.52 3.39
C SER A 261 3.27 -15.66 2.49
N ILE A 262 1.97 -15.66 2.20
CA ILE A 262 1.33 -16.54 1.21
C ILE A 262 1.07 -15.85 -0.13
N THR A 263 1.57 -14.63 -0.29
CA THR A 263 1.43 -13.83 -1.52
C THR A 263 2.79 -13.43 -2.07
N ASP A 264 3.22 -12.18 -1.91
CA ASP A 264 4.53 -11.71 -2.37
C ASP A 264 5.62 -11.98 -1.32
N SER A 265 6.85 -12.17 -1.77
CA SER A 265 7.97 -12.43 -0.87
C SER A 265 8.34 -11.17 -0.08
N CYS A 266 8.56 -11.33 1.22
CA CYS A 266 8.85 -10.24 2.16
C CYS A 266 10.27 -10.36 2.73
N ILE A 267 10.84 -9.24 3.18
CA ILE A 267 11.93 -9.24 4.17
C ILE A 267 11.35 -9.57 5.55
N ASP A 268 12.17 -10.02 6.50
CA ASP A 268 11.73 -10.20 7.88
C ASP A 268 11.78 -8.92 8.70
N ILE A 269 11.19 -8.98 9.91
CA ILE A 269 11.12 -7.82 10.81
C ILE A 269 12.51 -7.37 11.29
N THR A 270 13.46 -8.28 11.43
CA THR A 270 14.85 -7.96 11.86
C THR A 270 15.57 -7.18 10.78
N THR A 271 15.47 -7.63 9.52
CA THR A 271 15.99 -6.89 8.36
C THR A 271 15.32 -5.52 8.26
N THR A 272 14.01 -5.45 8.49
CA THR A 272 13.24 -4.20 8.48
C THR A 272 13.73 -3.23 9.56
N GLU A 273 13.95 -3.70 10.78
CA GLU A 273 14.51 -2.89 11.86
C GLU A 273 15.89 -2.32 11.49
N ASN A 274 16.78 -3.16 10.99
CA ASN A 274 18.13 -2.74 10.61
C ASN A 274 18.15 -1.67 9.53
N ILE A 275 17.35 -1.82 8.46
CA ILE A 275 17.33 -0.85 7.37
C ILE A 275 16.63 0.46 7.77
N ILE A 276 15.64 0.43 8.66
CA ILE A 276 15.01 1.64 9.21
C ILE A 276 16.03 2.41 10.06
N PHE A 277 16.77 1.76 10.96
CA PHE A 277 17.78 2.44 11.77
C PHE A 277 18.94 2.99 10.93
N THR A 278 19.37 2.25 9.92
CA THR A 278 20.38 2.77 8.96
C THR A 278 19.85 4.02 8.24
N SER A 279 18.59 3.99 7.79
CA SER A 279 17.95 5.15 7.15
C SER A 279 17.80 6.33 8.10
N TYR A 280 17.42 6.08 9.35
CA TYR A 280 17.31 7.10 10.40
C TYR A 280 18.61 7.86 10.65
N GLN A 281 19.76 7.16 10.55
CA GLN A 281 21.08 7.78 10.67
C GLN A 281 21.47 8.63 9.46
N LEU A 282 20.94 8.31 8.26
CA LEU A 282 21.23 9.01 7.01
C LEU A 282 20.34 10.22 6.75
N ILE A 283 19.16 10.27 7.36
CA ILE A 283 18.22 11.39 7.27
C ILE A 283 18.63 12.45 8.30
N ASN A 284 18.92 13.67 7.82
CA ASN A 284 19.29 14.83 8.65
C ASN A 284 18.06 15.45 9.33
#